data_dd65f59782ce8990997d4130405d1919
#
_entry.id   dd65f59782ce8990997d4130405d1919
#
_cell.length_a   1.000
_cell.length_b   1.000
_cell.length_c   1.000
_cell.angle_alpha   90.00
_cell.angle_beta   90.00
_cell.angle_gamma   90.00
#
_symmetry.space_group_name_H-M   'P 1'
#
loop_
_entity.id
_entity.type
_entity.pdbx_description
1 polymer ?
#
loop_
_entity_poly.entity_id
_entity_poly.type
_entity_poly.pdbx_seq_one_letter_code
_entity_poly.pdbx_strand_id
1 'polypeptide(L)'
;MPPTEVNVENNQKSKSWFYISVRQKFVIAILFACLWTWFSLWMAESWIHDLSTLIGEIPALFFIYGIAIIPGFMNAFAAVSLILDRRPLRKPLDSYPGITILIAAYNEESCIEDTLKSIAYQKYPGEVQVI
;
A
#
# COMPACT_ATOMS: atom_id res chain seq x y z
N MET A 1 34.22 26.28 -7.54
CA MET A 1 33.87 25.16 -8.41
C MET A 1 32.37 25.00 -8.32
N PRO A 2 31.62 25.16 -9.43
CA PRO A 2 30.16 24.89 -9.42
C PRO A 2 29.96 23.40 -9.24
N PRO A 3 28.93 22.97 -8.49
CA PRO A 3 28.61 21.56 -8.35
C PRO A 3 28.19 21.02 -9.72
N THR A 4 28.84 19.94 -10.14
CA THR A 4 28.52 19.14 -11.32
C THR A 4 27.03 18.85 -11.34
N GLU A 5 26.34 19.33 -12.35
CA GLU A 5 24.98 18.91 -12.71
C GLU A 5 25.01 17.40 -12.93
N VAL A 6 24.61 16.68 -11.89
CA VAL A 6 24.43 15.24 -11.98
C VAL A 6 23.30 15.01 -12.97
N ASN A 7 23.63 14.36 -14.03
CA ASN A 7 22.81 13.99 -15.18
C ASN A 7 21.60 13.15 -14.70
N VAL A 8 20.59 13.79 -14.14
CA VAL A 8 19.34 13.18 -13.64
C VAL A 8 18.43 12.79 -14.82
N GLU A 9 18.70 13.35 -16.00
CA GLU A 9 17.86 13.18 -17.18
C GLU A 9 17.95 11.80 -17.84
N ASN A 10 19.06 11.09 -17.63
CA ASN A 10 19.29 9.82 -18.34
C ASN A 10 18.74 8.57 -17.65
N ASN A 11 18.29 8.69 -16.38
CA ASN A 11 17.75 7.54 -15.65
C ASN A 11 16.20 7.46 -15.66
N GLN A 12 15.52 8.43 -16.27
CA GLN A 12 14.07 8.46 -16.32
C GLN A 12 13.43 7.83 -17.56
N LYS A 13 14.23 7.40 -18.55
CA LYS A 13 13.70 6.76 -19.79
C LYS A 13 13.39 5.28 -19.66
N SER A 14 13.58 4.65 -18.53
CA SER A 14 13.32 3.23 -18.34
C SER A 14 11.99 2.99 -17.68
N LYS A 15 11.07 2.50 -18.48
CA LYS A 15 9.81 1.81 -18.12
C LYS A 15 8.60 2.67 -17.78
N SER A 16 7.97 3.22 -18.80
CA SER A 16 6.51 3.41 -18.81
C SER A 16 5.80 2.05 -18.90
N TRP A 17 5.95 1.20 -17.89
CA TRP A 17 5.17 -0.02 -17.79
C TRP A 17 3.77 0.37 -17.32
N PHE A 18 2.75 -0.21 -17.94
CA PHE A 18 1.33 -0.04 -17.73
C PHE A 18 0.97 0.43 -16.31
N TYR A 19 0.51 1.66 -16.19
CA TYR A 19 -0.11 2.14 -14.97
C TYR A 19 -1.53 1.56 -14.89
N ILE A 20 -1.70 0.58 -14.00
CA ILE A 20 -3.01 0.03 -13.67
C ILE A 20 -3.63 0.95 -12.62
N SER A 21 -4.85 1.40 -12.83
CA SER A 21 -5.56 2.25 -11.85
C SER A 21 -5.76 1.50 -10.53
N VAL A 22 -5.84 2.23 -9.41
CA VAL A 22 -6.04 1.64 -8.08
C VAL A 22 -7.29 0.75 -8.06
N ARG A 23 -8.36 1.17 -8.72
CA ARG A 23 -9.60 0.40 -8.82
C ARG A 23 -9.40 -0.94 -9.51
N GLN A 24 -8.65 -0.96 -10.61
CA GLN A 24 -8.36 -2.20 -11.35
C GLN A 24 -7.46 -3.14 -10.54
N LYS A 25 -6.44 -2.60 -9.84
CA LYS A 25 -5.57 -3.38 -8.95
C LYS A 25 -6.38 -4.09 -7.86
N PHE A 26 -7.30 -3.35 -7.24
CA PHE A 26 -8.18 -3.90 -6.22
C PHE A 26 -9.06 -5.03 -6.74
N VAL A 27 -9.69 -4.84 -7.93
CA VAL A 27 -10.52 -5.87 -8.56
C VAL A 27 -9.69 -7.11 -8.89
N ILE A 28 -8.49 -6.95 -9.45
CA ILE A 28 -7.59 -8.07 -9.76
C ILE A 28 -7.21 -8.83 -8.49
N ALA A 29 -6.86 -8.11 -7.42
CA ALA A 29 -6.48 -8.73 -6.16
C ALA A 29 -7.63 -9.53 -5.52
N ILE A 30 -8.85 -8.98 -5.54
CA ILE A 30 -10.05 -9.69 -5.05
C ILE A 30 -10.36 -10.94 -5.88
N LEU A 31 -10.36 -10.82 -7.20
CA LEU A 31 -10.63 -11.96 -8.08
C LEU A 31 -9.60 -13.08 -7.87
N PHE A 32 -8.33 -12.73 -7.75
CA PHE A 32 -7.29 -13.71 -7.44
C PHE A 32 -7.51 -14.36 -6.07
N ALA A 33 -7.80 -13.59 -5.04
CA ALA A 33 -8.06 -14.10 -3.69
C ALA A 33 -9.27 -15.04 -3.67
N CYS A 34 -10.35 -14.72 -4.40
CA CYS A 34 -11.52 -15.59 -4.54
C CYS A 34 -11.18 -16.92 -5.25
N LEU A 35 -10.41 -16.85 -6.35
CA LEU A 35 -9.95 -18.05 -7.07
C LEU A 35 -9.05 -18.92 -6.19
N TRP A 36 -8.15 -18.30 -5.45
CA TRP A 36 -7.28 -18.97 -4.48
C TRP A 36 -8.09 -19.67 -3.39
N THR A 37 -9.09 -18.99 -2.85
CA THR A 37 -9.98 -19.56 -1.84
C THR A 37 -10.79 -20.73 -2.37
N TRP A 38 -11.33 -20.60 -3.56
CA TRP A 38 -12.06 -21.71 -4.21
C TRP A 38 -11.15 -22.93 -4.42
N PHE A 39 -9.92 -22.71 -4.93
CA PHE A 39 -8.92 -23.77 -5.07
C PHE A 39 -8.55 -24.39 -3.73
N SER A 40 -8.37 -23.56 -2.69
CA SER A 40 -8.04 -24.02 -1.32
C SER A 40 -9.15 -24.88 -0.73
N LEU A 41 -10.41 -24.51 -0.93
CA LEU A 41 -11.56 -25.30 -0.48
C LEU A 41 -11.62 -26.65 -1.19
N TRP A 42 -11.41 -26.67 -2.51
CA TRP A 42 -11.35 -27.90 -3.27
C TRP A 42 -10.26 -28.84 -2.78
N MET A 43 -9.07 -28.33 -2.51
CA MET A 43 -7.95 -29.10 -1.96
C MET A 43 -8.18 -29.56 -0.52
N ALA A 44 -8.94 -28.78 0.28
CA ALA A 44 -9.19 -29.06 1.68
C ALA A 44 -10.31 -30.11 1.92
N GLU A 45 -11.05 -30.52 0.91
CA GLU A 45 -12.21 -31.40 1.06
C GLU A 45 -11.87 -32.69 1.83
N SER A 46 -10.81 -33.39 1.43
CA SER A 46 -10.35 -34.60 2.11
C SER A 46 -9.94 -34.35 3.56
N TRP A 47 -9.26 -33.23 3.82
CA TRP A 47 -8.82 -32.84 5.15
C TRP A 47 -9.99 -32.50 6.08
N ILE A 48 -11.02 -31.85 5.55
CA ILE A 48 -12.24 -31.54 6.30
C ILE A 48 -12.91 -32.85 6.71
N HIS A 49 -13.01 -33.82 5.80
CA HIS A 49 -13.61 -35.13 6.09
C HIS A 49 -12.82 -35.88 7.16
N ASP A 50 -11.50 -36.02 6.99
CA ASP A 50 -10.65 -36.74 7.93
C ASP A 50 -10.66 -36.10 9.32
N LEU A 51 -10.55 -34.77 9.39
CA LEU A 51 -10.58 -34.06 10.65
C LEU A 51 -11.95 -34.14 11.34
N SER A 52 -13.04 -34.13 10.57
CA SER A 52 -14.40 -34.23 11.10
C SER A 52 -14.67 -35.58 11.77
N THR A 53 -14.02 -36.66 11.29
CA THR A 53 -14.13 -37.98 11.91
C THR A 53 -13.40 -38.07 13.25
N LEU A 54 -12.35 -37.24 13.45
CA LEU A 54 -11.55 -37.24 14.67
C LEU A 54 -12.11 -36.35 15.78
N ILE A 55 -12.54 -35.13 15.46
CA ILE A 55 -12.93 -34.11 16.45
C ILE A 55 -14.39 -33.64 16.33
N GLY A 56 -15.12 -34.18 15.33
CA GLY A 56 -16.47 -33.76 15.00
C GLY A 56 -16.51 -32.65 13.93
N GLU A 57 -17.65 -32.53 13.27
CA GLU A 57 -17.82 -31.64 12.11
C GLU A 57 -17.66 -30.18 12.46
N ILE A 58 -18.34 -29.70 13.52
CA ILE A 58 -18.33 -28.26 13.89
C ILE A 58 -16.92 -27.76 14.27
N PRO A 59 -16.17 -28.44 15.16
CA PRO A 59 -14.79 -28.05 15.44
C PRO A 59 -13.87 -28.13 14.21
N ALA A 60 -14.02 -29.14 13.36
CA ALA A 60 -13.22 -29.31 12.14
C ALA A 60 -13.41 -28.10 11.20
N LEU A 61 -14.64 -27.72 10.93
CA LEU A 61 -14.96 -26.55 10.12
C LEU A 61 -14.41 -25.26 10.74
N PHE A 62 -14.57 -25.08 12.06
CA PHE A 62 -14.04 -23.88 12.74
C PHE A 62 -12.53 -23.75 12.58
N PHE A 63 -11.78 -24.83 12.76
CA PHE A 63 -10.32 -24.79 12.60
C PHE A 63 -9.90 -24.57 11.15
N ILE A 64 -10.50 -25.26 10.19
CA ILE A 64 -10.11 -25.13 8.79
C ILE A 64 -10.47 -23.76 8.25
N TYR A 65 -11.68 -23.27 8.48
CA TYR A 65 -12.08 -21.94 8.03
C TYR A 65 -11.32 -20.82 8.77
N GLY A 66 -11.22 -20.92 10.11
CA GLY A 66 -10.59 -19.88 10.92
C GLY A 66 -9.08 -19.78 10.76
N ILE A 67 -8.38 -20.90 10.59
CA ILE A 67 -6.91 -20.92 10.56
C ILE A 67 -6.35 -20.99 9.13
N ALA A 68 -7.03 -21.66 8.21
CA ALA A 68 -6.50 -21.87 6.87
C ALA A 68 -7.21 -21.00 5.82
N ILE A 69 -8.54 -21.08 5.70
CA ILE A 69 -9.26 -20.47 4.58
C ILE A 69 -9.31 -18.94 4.68
N ILE A 70 -9.75 -18.39 5.82
CA ILE A 70 -9.86 -16.95 6.00
C ILE A 70 -8.50 -16.26 5.94
N PRO A 71 -7.47 -16.70 6.69
CA PRO A 71 -6.13 -16.14 6.55
C PRO A 71 -5.52 -16.37 5.17
N GLY A 72 -5.81 -17.50 4.52
CA GLY A 72 -5.38 -17.78 3.14
C GLY A 72 -5.92 -16.75 2.14
N PHE A 73 -7.21 -16.42 2.22
CA PHE A 73 -7.81 -15.35 1.43
C PHE A 73 -7.13 -13.98 1.67
N MET A 74 -6.95 -13.61 2.94
CA MET A 74 -6.33 -12.34 3.32
C MET A 74 -4.89 -12.25 2.81
N ASN A 75 -4.11 -13.31 2.96
CA ASN A 75 -2.73 -13.36 2.49
C ASN A 75 -2.64 -13.31 0.96
N ALA A 76 -3.49 -14.02 0.24
CA ALA A 76 -3.54 -13.97 -1.23
C ALA A 76 -3.89 -12.57 -1.72
N PHE A 77 -4.89 -11.92 -1.12
CA PHE A 77 -5.26 -10.55 -1.42
C PHE A 77 -4.12 -9.57 -1.15
N ALA A 78 -3.49 -9.66 0.03
CA ALA A 78 -2.38 -8.79 0.41
C ALA A 78 -1.17 -8.98 -0.51
N ALA A 79 -0.78 -10.20 -0.83
CA ALA A 79 0.35 -10.51 -1.70
C ALA A 79 0.15 -9.92 -3.11
N VAL A 80 -1.02 -10.13 -3.73
CA VAL A 80 -1.31 -9.56 -5.04
C VAL A 80 -1.38 -8.04 -5.00
N SER A 81 -1.98 -7.47 -3.95
CA SER A 81 -2.04 -6.02 -3.76
C SER A 81 -0.65 -5.41 -3.68
N LEU A 82 0.28 -6.03 -2.94
CA LEU A 82 1.68 -5.59 -2.83
C LEU A 82 2.44 -5.71 -4.16
N ILE A 83 2.27 -6.81 -4.90
CA ILE A 83 2.90 -7.00 -6.21
C ILE A 83 2.43 -5.93 -7.21
N LEU A 84 1.15 -5.57 -7.15
CA LEU A 84 0.55 -4.56 -8.01
C LEU A 84 0.78 -3.12 -7.51
N ASP A 85 1.28 -2.92 -6.28
CA ASP A 85 1.51 -1.58 -5.73
C ASP A 85 2.71 -0.88 -6.36
N ARG A 86 2.52 -0.44 -7.59
CA ARG A 86 3.48 0.40 -8.31
C ARG A 86 2.96 1.84 -8.31
N ARG A 87 3.74 2.74 -7.72
CA ARG A 87 3.42 4.16 -7.72
C ARG A 87 3.70 4.77 -9.09
N PRO A 88 2.84 5.65 -9.60
CA PRO A 88 3.14 6.40 -10.81
C PRO A 88 4.37 7.27 -10.59
N LEU A 89 5.17 7.42 -11.64
CA LEU A 89 6.28 8.38 -11.62
C LEU A 89 5.72 9.79 -11.39
N ARG A 90 6.26 10.48 -10.42
CA ARG A 90 5.93 11.89 -10.19
C ARG A 90 6.46 12.69 -11.36
N LYS A 91 5.58 13.33 -12.11
CA LYS A 91 5.97 14.29 -13.13
C LYS A 91 6.22 15.62 -12.45
N PRO A 92 7.33 16.32 -12.74
CA PRO A 92 7.47 17.70 -12.33
C PRO A 92 6.31 18.51 -12.92
N LEU A 93 5.76 19.42 -12.14
CA LEU A 93 4.75 20.34 -12.60
C LEU A 93 5.43 21.59 -13.18
N ASP A 94 4.84 22.17 -14.22
CA ASP A 94 5.32 23.42 -14.81
C ASP A 94 5.13 24.61 -13.83
N SER A 95 4.13 24.52 -12.95
CA SER A 95 3.93 25.45 -11.84
C SER A 95 3.43 24.70 -10.62
N TYR A 96 3.86 25.12 -9.44
CA TYR A 96 3.45 24.55 -8.17
C TYR A 96 2.43 25.46 -7.49
N PRO A 97 1.24 24.95 -7.10
CA PRO A 97 0.24 25.75 -6.40
C PRO A 97 0.77 26.17 -5.02
N GLY A 98 0.32 27.32 -4.52
CA GLY A 98 0.52 27.70 -3.13
C GLY A 98 -0.10 26.68 -2.18
N ILE A 99 0.57 26.36 -1.09
CA ILE A 99 0.07 25.46 -0.06
C ILE A 99 -0.02 26.17 1.28
N THR A 100 -1.05 25.83 2.05
CA THR A 100 -1.19 26.29 3.44
C THR A 100 -1.04 25.10 4.37
N ILE A 101 -0.12 25.19 5.32
CA ILE A 101 0.12 24.19 6.35
C ILE A 101 -0.55 24.69 7.64
N LEU A 102 -1.53 23.91 8.12
CA LEU A 102 -2.20 24.18 9.39
C LEU A 102 -1.50 23.35 10.48
N ILE A 103 -1.03 24.04 11.54
CA ILE A 103 -0.38 23.37 12.67
C ILE A 103 -1.28 23.51 13.89
N ALA A 104 -1.87 22.41 14.33
CA ALA A 104 -2.60 22.38 15.58
C ALA A 104 -1.60 22.28 16.74
N ALA A 105 -1.36 23.40 17.44
CA ALA A 105 -0.47 23.44 18.59
C ALA A 105 -1.23 23.98 19.83
N TYR A 106 -1.25 23.18 20.89
CA TYR A 106 -1.77 23.61 22.18
C TYR A 106 -0.72 23.33 23.25
N ASN A 107 -0.19 24.42 23.85
CA ASN A 107 0.85 24.35 24.89
C ASN A 107 2.15 23.65 24.43
N GLU A 108 2.53 23.83 23.14
CA GLU A 108 3.69 23.19 22.47
C GLU A 108 4.89 24.13 22.36
N GLU A 109 5.07 25.06 23.32
CA GLU A 109 6.14 26.08 23.30
C GLU A 109 7.53 25.46 23.07
N SER A 110 7.80 24.30 23.64
CA SER A 110 9.09 23.63 23.55
C SER A 110 9.39 22.99 22.19
N CYS A 111 8.35 22.65 21.39
CA CYS A 111 8.49 21.86 20.17
C CYS A 111 8.11 22.63 18.89
N ILE A 112 7.35 23.71 19.02
CA ILE A 112 6.82 24.43 17.85
C ILE A 112 7.94 25.06 17.01
N GLU A 113 9.02 25.52 17.64
CA GLU A 113 10.15 26.12 16.96
C GLU A 113 10.84 25.11 16.01
N ASP A 114 11.06 23.88 16.47
CA ASP A 114 11.69 22.83 15.68
C ASP A 114 10.77 22.37 14.53
N THR A 115 9.47 22.36 14.76
CA THR A 115 8.47 22.08 13.72
C THR A 115 8.50 23.14 12.63
N LEU A 116 8.52 24.42 12.99
CA LEU A 116 8.59 25.53 12.03
C LEU A 116 9.92 25.53 11.26
N LYS A 117 11.03 25.25 11.94
CA LYS A 117 12.33 25.07 11.28
C LYS A 117 12.29 23.93 10.26
N SER A 118 11.73 22.79 10.63
CA SER A 118 11.60 21.63 9.74
C SER A 118 10.79 21.97 8.48
N ILE A 119 9.72 22.75 8.61
CA ILE A 119 8.92 23.24 7.49
C ILE A 119 9.74 24.21 6.63
N ALA A 120 10.47 25.14 7.25
CA ALA A 120 11.28 26.10 6.54
C ALA A 120 12.43 25.47 5.72
N TYR A 121 12.91 24.30 6.14
CA TYR A 121 13.93 23.53 5.38
C TYR A 121 13.34 22.75 4.19
N GLN A 122 12.01 22.67 4.04
CA GLN A 122 11.39 21.97 2.92
C GLN A 122 11.64 22.75 1.62
N LYS A 123 12.14 22.03 0.61
CA LYS A 123 12.35 22.59 -0.73
C LYS A 123 11.04 22.45 -1.53
N TYR A 124 10.10 23.36 -1.30
CA TYR A 124 8.90 23.45 -2.10
C TYR A 124 9.01 24.64 -3.07
N PRO A 125 8.82 24.42 -4.40
CA PRO A 125 9.00 25.48 -5.39
C PRO A 125 7.87 26.52 -5.43
N GLY A 126 6.73 26.23 -4.81
CA GLY A 126 5.59 27.15 -4.71
C GLY A 126 5.59 27.96 -3.42
N GLU A 127 4.58 28.79 -3.25
CA GLU A 127 4.36 29.55 -2.02
C GLU A 127 3.93 28.63 -0.87
N VAL A 128 4.51 28.84 0.32
CA VAL A 128 4.16 28.08 1.54
C VAL A 128 3.69 29.05 2.60
N GLN A 129 2.47 28.92 3.04
CA GLN A 129 1.89 29.65 4.16
C GLN A 129 1.72 28.70 5.35
N VAL A 130 2.07 29.16 6.55
CA VAL A 130 1.90 28.39 7.80
C VAL A 130 0.91 29.15 8.70
N ILE A 131 -0.10 28.47 9.23
CA ILE A 131 -1.12 28.99 10.12
C ILE A 131 -1.21 28.13 11.37
#